data_95c867eeab5859217bc3ecf6d343443e
#
_entry.id   95c867eeab5859217bc3ecf6d343443e
#
_cell.length_a   1.000
_cell.length_b   1.000
_cell.length_c   1.000
_cell.angle_alpha   90.00
_cell.angle_beta   90.00
_cell.angle_gamma   90.00
#
_symmetry.space_group_name_H-M   'P 1'
#
loop_
_entity.id
_entity.type
_entity.pdbx_description
1 polymer ?
#
loop_
_entity_poly.entity_id
_entity_poly.type
_entity_poly.pdbx_seq_one_letter_code
_entity_poly.pdbx_strand_id
1 'polypeptide(L)'
;MPWPPLQERLLSLLEPGYLLYASAVSFITTALQFYILQFNLPSKSNFKKVRDDAFSKFWTKATAPVDPAPPPKGSATLVPPLLSRTHGVVLDIGPGSGSYVSLFSDNPNISAVYGAEPTPGLHAPLQLRINEAKLTGKYHILSSTADKAELLAALAQKGVKPSPNGIFDTIVCVRVLCSVPDLEQTAKELYSLLRPGGELMIVEHFRNPWTKNGSILGRLMQLLYHLLGWQFFLAGCNMDRDTPNVLRKAAPWEAVDLKTNFEWSALPYVAGTLTKKR
;
A
#
# COMPACT_ATOMS: atom_id res chain seq x y z
N MET A 1 7.84 12.55 20.23
CA MET A 1 6.59 13.28 20.57
C MET A 1 6.00 12.66 21.83
N PRO A 2 5.37 13.44 22.73
CA PRO A 2 4.63 12.85 23.84
C PRO A 2 3.50 11.95 23.31
N TRP A 3 3.20 10.89 24.05
CA TRP A 3 2.09 10.01 23.67
C TRP A 3 0.75 10.74 23.81
N PRO A 4 -0.23 10.45 22.94
CA PRO A 4 -1.53 11.09 23.01
C PRO A 4 -2.32 10.66 24.26
N PRO A 5 -3.46 11.30 24.55
CA PRO A 5 -4.33 10.94 25.66
C PRO A 5 -4.72 9.45 25.64
N LEU A 6 -4.97 8.88 26.82
CA LEU A 6 -5.30 7.45 26.97
C LEU A 6 -6.44 6.99 26.05
N GLN A 7 -7.48 7.81 25.93
CA GLN A 7 -8.64 7.51 25.07
C GLN A 7 -8.24 7.32 23.61
N GLU A 8 -7.41 8.21 23.06
CA GLU A 8 -6.93 8.11 21.67
C GLU A 8 -6.07 6.86 21.46
N ARG A 9 -5.23 6.54 22.46
CA ARG A 9 -4.41 5.33 22.44
C ARG A 9 -5.28 4.07 22.43
N LEU A 10 -6.31 4.00 23.26
CA LEU A 10 -7.23 2.86 23.30
C LEU A 10 -8.01 2.71 21.99
N LEU A 11 -8.52 3.81 21.42
CA LEU A 11 -9.19 3.79 20.13
C LEU A 11 -8.26 3.28 19.02
N SER A 12 -7.01 3.73 18.99
CA SER A 12 -6.03 3.29 17.98
C SER A 12 -5.69 1.79 18.06
N LEU A 13 -5.89 1.15 19.20
CA LEU A 13 -5.73 -0.29 19.35
C LEU A 13 -6.91 -1.07 18.73
N LEU A 14 -8.09 -0.47 18.65
CA LEU A 14 -9.32 -1.10 18.16
C LEU A 14 -9.56 -0.85 16.66
N GLU A 15 -9.00 0.21 16.08
CA GLU A 15 -9.16 0.53 14.65
C GLU A 15 -8.85 -0.65 13.71
N PRO A 16 -7.72 -1.41 13.89
CA PRO A 16 -7.47 -2.55 13.03
C PRO A 16 -8.53 -3.65 13.18
N GLY A 17 -9.12 -3.80 14.36
CA GLY A 17 -10.22 -4.74 14.61
C GLY A 17 -11.44 -4.45 13.75
N TYR A 18 -11.78 -3.18 13.56
CA TYR A 18 -12.87 -2.79 12.66
C TYR A 18 -12.57 -3.15 11.20
N LEU A 19 -11.35 -2.90 10.72
CA LEU A 19 -10.93 -3.29 9.37
C LEU A 19 -10.99 -4.80 9.18
N LEU A 20 -10.49 -5.57 10.15
CA LEU A 20 -10.54 -7.03 10.14
C LEU A 20 -11.98 -7.54 10.11
N TYR A 21 -12.85 -7.02 10.98
CA TYR A 21 -14.26 -7.37 11.01
C TYR A 21 -14.96 -7.08 9.68
N ALA A 22 -14.81 -5.88 9.14
CA ALA A 22 -15.45 -5.49 7.89
C ALA A 22 -14.96 -6.34 6.70
N SER A 23 -13.67 -6.66 6.66
CA SER A 23 -13.11 -7.53 5.62
C SER A 23 -13.57 -8.98 5.77
N ALA A 24 -13.67 -9.51 7.00
CA ALA A 24 -14.21 -10.84 7.25
C ALA A 24 -15.69 -10.95 6.85
N VAL A 25 -16.51 -9.95 7.18
CA VAL A 25 -17.91 -9.88 6.72
C VAL A 25 -18.00 -9.86 5.20
N SER A 26 -17.15 -9.06 4.52
CA SER A 26 -17.08 -9.04 3.06
C SER A 26 -16.71 -10.40 2.48
N PHE A 27 -15.77 -11.12 3.11
CA PHE A 27 -15.40 -12.47 2.67
C PHE A 27 -16.55 -13.46 2.83
N ILE A 28 -17.18 -13.50 4.00
CA ILE A 28 -18.30 -14.41 4.28
C ILE A 28 -19.46 -14.15 3.31
N THR A 29 -19.86 -12.90 3.12
CA THR A 29 -20.96 -12.56 2.21
C THR A 29 -20.65 -12.89 0.76
N THR A 30 -19.40 -12.63 0.30
CA THR A 30 -18.98 -12.98 -1.06
C THR A 30 -18.90 -14.50 -1.24
N ALA A 31 -18.41 -15.24 -0.25
CA ALA A 31 -18.36 -16.72 -0.29
C ALA A 31 -19.76 -17.34 -0.33
N LEU A 32 -20.69 -16.86 0.50
CA LEU A 32 -22.09 -17.31 0.47
C LEU A 32 -22.74 -17.03 -0.89
N GLN A 33 -22.54 -15.82 -1.42
CA GLN A 33 -23.06 -15.47 -2.74
C GLN A 33 -22.48 -16.39 -3.82
N PHE A 34 -21.18 -16.62 -3.84
CA PHE A 34 -20.50 -17.39 -4.87
C PHE A 34 -20.81 -18.89 -4.80
N TYR A 35 -20.69 -19.50 -3.61
CA TYR A 35 -20.82 -20.94 -3.45
C TYR A 35 -22.26 -21.40 -3.28
N ILE A 36 -23.08 -20.64 -2.55
CA ILE A 36 -24.45 -21.06 -2.22
C ILE A 36 -25.45 -20.55 -3.27
N LEU A 37 -25.43 -19.23 -3.53
CA LEU A 37 -26.46 -18.63 -4.42
C LEU A 37 -26.16 -18.89 -5.92
N GLN A 38 -24.88 -18.96 -6.30
CA GLN A 38 -24.47 -19.22 -7.69
C GLN A 38 -24.09 -20.69 -7.94
N PHE A 39 -24.18 -21.55 -6.92
CA PHE A 39 -23.91 -23.00 -7.00
C PHE A 39 -22.52 -23.35 -7.56
N ASN A 40 -21.49 -22.53 -7.32
CA ASN A 40 -20.13 -22.82 -7.76
C ASN A 40 -19.48 -23.87 -6.85
N LEU A 41 -18.73 -24.81 -7.47
CA LEU A 41 -18.01 -25.83 -6.70
C LEU A 41 -16.73 -25.27 -6.07
N PRO A 42 -16.36 -25.71 -4.85
CA PRO A 42 -15.09 -25.38 -4.22
C PRO A 42 -13.90 -25.86 -5.05
N SER A 43 -12.95 -24.96 -5.33
CA SER A 43 -11.65 -25.26 -5.94
C SER A 43 -10.63 -24.22 -5.47
N LYS A 44 -9.33 -24.50 -5.64
CA LYS A 44 -8.27 -23.54 -5.27
C LYS A 44 -8.41 -22.21 -6.04
N SER A 45 -8.75 -22.27 -7.34
CA SER A 45 -8.96 -21.08 -8.18
C SER A 45 -10.18 -20.29 -7.75
N ASN A 46 -11.32 -20.96 -7.47
CA ASN A 46 -12.53 -20.34 -6.97
C ASN A 46 -12.33 -19.70 -5.59
N PHE A 47 -11.60 -20.37 -4.71
CA PHE A 47 -11.27 -19.82 -3.40
C PHE A 47 -10.42 -18.56 -3.48
N LYS A 48 -9.37 -18.56 -4.35
CA LYS A 48 -8.57 -17.36 -4.61
C LYS A 48 -9.45 -16.24 -5.18
N LYS A 49 -10.30 -16.54 -6.16
CA LYS A 49 -11.21 -15.57 -6.76
C LYS A 49 -12.13 -14.95 -5.71
N VAL A 50 -12.79 -15.76 -4.87
CA VAL A 50 -13.68 -15.28 -3.81
C VAL A 50 -12.95 -14.36 -2.84
N ARG A 51 -11.71 -14.70 -2.44
CA ARG A 51 -10.90 -13.89 -1.55
C ARG A 51 -10.55 -12.54 -2.19
N ASP A 52 -10.11 -12.55 -3.43
CA ASP A 52 -9.71 -11.34 -4.16
C ASP A 52 -10.93 -10.43 -4.44
N ASP A 53 -12.09 -11.01 -4.82
CA ASP A 53 -13.35 -10.28 -5.00
C ASP A 53 -13.84 -9.67 -3.67
N ALA A 54 -13.77 -10.43 -2.57
CA ALA A 54 -14.18 -9.97 -1.25
C ALA A 54 -13.32 -8.80 -0.77
N PHE A 55 -11.99 -8.90 -0.96
CA PHE A 55 -11.08 -7.82 -0.64
C PHE A 55 -11.36 -6.57 -1.48
N SER A 56 -11.56 -6.72 -2.78
CA SER A 56 -11.88 -5.61 -3.68
C SER A 56 -13.15 -4.86 -3.25
N LYS A 57 -14.22 -5.60 -2.94
CA LYS A 57 -15.48 -5.02 -2.45
C LYS A 57 -15.28 -4.27 -1.12
N PHE A 58 -14.59 -4.91 -0.17
CA PHE A 58 -14.27 -4.31 1.11
C PHE A 58 -13.45 -3.04 0.94
N TRP A 59 -12.35 -3.11 0.18
CA TRP A 59 -11.41 -1.99 0.03
C TRP A 59 -12.04 -0.81 -0.70
N THR A 60 -12.78 -1.06 -1.77
CA THR A 60 -13.53 -0.02 -2.49
C THR A 60 -14.50 0.72 -1.56
N LYS A 61 -15.22 -0.03 -0.70
CA LYS A 61 -16.15 0.57 0.27
C LYS A 61 -15.41 1.33 1.38
N ALA A 62 -14.34 0.74 1.94
CA ALA A 62 -13.57 1.33 3.04
C ALA A 62 -12.83 2.61 2.63
N THR A 63 -12.55 2.75 1.33
CA THR A 63 -11.83 3.89 0.75
C THR A 63 -12.71 4.77 -0.13
N ALA A 64 -14.03 4.58 -0.09
CA ALA A 64 -14.96 5.40 -0.84
C ALA A 64 -14.82 6.89 -0.46
N PRO A 65 -14.89 7.81 -1.42
CA PRO A 65 -14.90 9.24 -1.13
C PRO A 65 -16.06 9.59 -0.21
N VAL A 66 -15.79 10.48 0.72
CA VAL A 66 -16.82 11.09 1.57
C VAL A 66 -16.87 12.57 1.22
N ASP A 67 -18.07 13.11 0.97
CA ASP A 67 -18.28 14.52 0.63
C ASP A 67 -19.13 15.21 1.71
N PRO A 68 -18.65 16.30 2.35
CA PRO A 68 -17.29 16.84 2.22
C PRO A 68 -16.23 15.90 2.82
N ALA A 69 -15.06 15.87 2.18
CA ALA A 69 -13.96 15.04 2.65
C ALA A 69 -13.50 15.48 4.05
N PRO A 70 -13.49 14.59 5.04
CA PRO A 70 -12.98 14.94 6.36
C PRO A 70 -11.47 15.18 6.29
N PRO A 71 -10.90 16.00 7.20
CA PRO A 71 -9.47 16.19 7.27
C PRO A 71 -8.77 14.84 7.51
N PRO A 72 -7.60 14.60 6.88
CA PRO A 72 -6.88 13.35 7.04
C PRO A 72 -6.50 13.13 8.50
N LYS A 73 -6.63 11.89 8.99
CA LYS A 73 -6.28 11.49 10.35
C LYS A 73 -5.31 10.31 10.35
N GLY A 74 -4.58 10.15 11.46
CA GLY A 74 -3.63 9.05 11.62
C GLY A 74 -2.63 8.99 10.48
N SER A 75 -2.35 7.81 9.95
CA SER A 75 -1.38 7.61 8.87
C SER A 75 -1.73 8.31 7.55
N ALA A 76 -3.00 8.69 7.34
CA ALA A 76 -3.39 9.46 6.15
C ALA A 76 -2.76 10.87 6.13
N THR A 77 -2.40 11.45 7.28
CA THR A 77 -1.71 12.75 7.37
C THR A 77 -0.29 12.70 6.83
N LEU A 78 0.32 11.50 6.76
CA LEU A 78 1.71 11.32 6.31
C LEU A 78 1.84 11.32 4.79
N VAL A 79 0.75 11.07 4.05
CA VAL A 79 0.78 10.86 2.61
C VAL A 79 0.89 12.17 1.82
N PRO A 80 0.06 13.22 2.02
CA PRO A 80 0.09 14.40 1.19
C PRO A 80 1.46 15.14 1.18
N PRO A 81 2.14 15.35 2.34
CA PRO A 81 3.46 16.01 2.34
C PRO A 81 4.54 15.22 1.61
N LEU A 82 4.39 13.89 1.53
CA LEU A 82 5.33 13.03 0.84
C LEU A 82 5.08 13.07 -0.67
N LEU A 83 3.82 12.85 -1.09
CA LEU A 83 3.46 12.80 -2.51
C LEU A 83 3.55 14.14 -3.22
N SER A 84 3.46 15.27 -2.53
CA SER A 84 3.69 16.59 -3.12
C SER A 84 5.11 16.76 -3.69
N ARG A 85 6.06 15.92 -3.27
CA ARG A 85 7.46 15.92 -3.74
C ARG A 85 7.72 14.98 -4.92
N THR A 86 6.73 14.20 -5.36
CA THR A 86 6.88 13.28 -6.51
C THR A 86 7.23 14.06 -7.78
N HIS A 87 8.08 13.48 -8.62
CA HIS A 87 8.52 14.11 -9.86
C HIS A 87 8.90 13.09 -10.93
N GLY A 88 9.00 13.56 -12.17
CA GLY A 88 9.45 12.78 -13.32
C GLY A 88 8.49 11.65 -13.68
N VAL A 89 9.04 10.49 -14.01
CA VAL A 89 8.30 9.26 -14.26
C VAL A 89 8.07 8.53 -12.93
N VAL A 90 6.82 8.38 -12.55
CA VAL A 90 6.40 7.82 -11.25
C VAL A 90 5.91 6.39 -11.41
N LEU A 91 6.35 5.49 -10.53
CA LEU A 91 5.74 4.18 -10.31
C LEU A 91 4.95 4.20 -9.00
N ASP A 92 3.63 4.00 -9.08
CA ASP A 92 2.74 3.90 -7.92
C ASP A 92 2.43 2.41 -7.66
N ILE A 93 3.00 1.84 -6.61
CA ILE A 93 2.84 0.42 -6.25
C ILE A 93 1.60 0.25 -5.38
N GLY A 94 0.66 -0.57 -5.83
CA GLY A 94 -0.56 -0.91 -5.11
C GLY A 94 -1.48 0.30 -4.87
N PRO A 95 -1.84 1.09 -5.89
CA PRO A 95 -2.74 2.24 -5.73
C PRO A 95 -4.12 1.85 -5.18
N GLY A 96 -4.47 0.58 -5.24
CA GLY A 96 -5.76 0.08 -4.78
C GLY A 96 -6.90 0.70 -5.58
N SER A 97 -7.88 1.24 -4.88
CA SER A 97 -9.00 1.99 -5.50
C SER A 97 -8.63 3.44 -5.88
N GLY A 98 -7.38 3.87 -5.69
CA GLY A 98 -6.91 5.21 -6.06
C GLY A 98 -7.13 6.32 -5.03
N SER A 99 -7.12 6.01 -3.74
CA SER A 99 -7.38 6.99 -2.65
C SER A 99 -6.49 8.23 -2.69
N TYR A 100 -5.30 8.13 -3.28
CA TYR A 100 -4.32 9.21 -3.32
C TYR A 100 -4.01 9.72 -4.74
N VAL A 101 -4.70 9.21 -5.76
CA VAL A 101 -4.47 9.56 -7.17
C VAL A 101 -4.60 11.06 -7.42
N SER A 102 -5.56 11.73 -6.76
CA SER A 102 -5.75 13.19 -6.87
C SER A 102 -4.52 14.01 -6.45
N LEU A 103 -3.64 13.46 -5.60
CA LEU A 103 -2.42 14.15 -5.17
C LEU A 103 -1.37 14.27 -6.29
N PHE A 104 -1.54 13.56 -7.39
CA PHE A 104 -0.67 13.67 -8.57
C PHE A 104 -1.17 14.71 -9.59
N SER A 105 -2.44 15.18 -9.49
CA SER A 105 -3.08 16.02 -10.51
C SER A 105 -2.43 17.40 -10.65
N ASP A 106 -2.16 18.06 -9.54
CA ASP A 106 -1.70 19.43 -9.50
C ASP A 106 -0.17 19.57 -9.49
N ASN A 107 0.53 18.45 -9.70
CA ASN A 107 1.98 18.43 -9.71
C ASN A 107 2.53 18.50 -11.16
N PRO A 108 3.03 19.69 -11.59
CA PRO A 108 3.55 19.87 -12.94
C PRO A 108 4.87 19.12 -13.18
N ASN A 109 5.56 18.72 -12.12
CA ASN A 109 6.85 18.02 -12.22
C ASN A 109 6.70 16.53 -12.57
N ILE A 110 5.48 15.99 -12.58
CA ILE A 110 5.20 14.61 -12.98
C ILE A 110 4.97 14.53 -14.48
N SER A 111 5.75 13.70 -15.18
CA SER A 111 5.61 13.46 -16.61
C SER A 111 4.66 12.31 -16.94
N ALA A 112 4.70 11.22 -16.18
CA ALA A 112 3.79 10.08 -16.30
C ALA A 112 3.72 9.31 -14.97
N VAL A 113 2.60 8.64 -14.72
CA VAL A 113 2.41 7.74 -13.57
C VAL A 113 2.03 6.35 -14.08
N TYR A 114 2.69 5.32 -13.57
CA TYR A 114 2.37 3.92 -13.83
C TYR A 114 1.92 3.28 -12.52
N GLY A 115 0.63 2.97 -12.39
CA GLY A 115 0.04 2.36 -11.21
C GLY A 115 -0.02 0.86 -11.32
N ALA A 116 0.80 0.14 -10.55
CA ALA A 116 0.84 -1.32 -10.55
C ALA A 116 -0.17 -1.88 -9.53
N GLU A 117 -1.33 -2.33 -10.01
CA GLU A 117 -2.41 -2.92 -9.21
C GLU A 117 -2.72 -4.34 -9.69
N PRO A 118 -2.39 -5.37 -8.90
CA PRO A 118 -2.61 -6.76 -9.32
C PRO A 118 -4.06 -7.21 -9.25
N THR A 119 -4.94 -6.48 -8.54
CA THR A 119 -6.31 -6.91 -8.25
C THR A 119 -7.28 -6.34 -9.26
N PRO A 120 -7.80 -7.14 -10.24
CA PRO A 120 -8.65 -6.61 -11.30
C PRO A 120 -9.92 -5.90 -10.80
N GLY A 121 -10.48 -6.35 -9.68
CA GLY A 121 -11.67 -5.73 -9.07
C GLY A 121 -11.46 -4.30 -8.57
N LEU A 122 -10.20 -3.83 -8.45
CA LEU A 122 -9.86 -2.46 -8.07
C LEU A 122 -9.57 -1.55 -9.28
N HIS A 123 -9.44 -2.10 -10.50
CA HIS A 123 -9.12 -1.29 -11.67
C HIS A 123 -10.25 -0.32 -12.05
N ALA A 124 -11.51 -0.74 -11.97
CA ALA A 124 -12.64 0.15 -12.31
C ALA A 124 -12.76 1.35 -11.34
N PRO A 125 -12.75 1.17 -10.00
CA PRO A 125 -12.74 2.31 -9.07
C PRO A 125 -11.48 3.17 -9.20
N LEU A 126 -10.31 2.57 -9.46
CA LEU A 126 -9.07 3.30 -9.73
C LEU A 126 -9.21 4.18 -10.99
N GLN A 127 -9.71 3.62 -12.09
CA GLN A 127 -9.92 4.36 -13.34
C GLN A 127 -10.90 5.52 -13.17
N LEU A 128 -11.97 5.34 -12.38
CA LEU A 128 -12.91 6.40 -12.06
C LEU A 128 -12.17 7.59 -11.41
N ARG A 129 -11.36 7.34 -10.40
CA ARG A 129 -10.59 8.39 -9.71
C ARG A 129 -9.51 9.04 -10.57
N ILE A 130 -8.89 8.30 -11.49
CA ILE A 130 -7.98 8.85 -12.49
C ILE A 130 -8.72 9.87 -13.37
N ASN A 131 -9.93 9.55 -13.80
CA ASN A 131 -10.75 10.43 -14.62
C ASN A 131 -11.19 11.69 -13.84
N GLU A 132 -11.66 11.51 -12.59
CA GLU A 132 -12.04 12.61 -11.69
C GLU A 132 -10.86 13.56 -11.41
N ALA A 133 -9.66 13.00 -11.24
CA ALA A 133 -8.41 13.75 -11.04
C ALA A 133 -7.85 14.36 -12.34
N LYS A 134 -8.52 14.18 -13.50
CA LYS A 134 -8.06 14.67 -14.82
C LYS A 134 -6.67 14.14 -15.21
N LEU A 135 -6.35 12.93 -14.81
CA LEU A 135 -5.07 12.26 -15.09
C LEU A 135 -5.15 11.28 -16.27
N THR A 136 -6.27 11.27 -17.01
CA THR A 136 -6.44 10.45 -18.23
C THR A 136 -5.31 10.75 -19.22
N GLY A 137 -4.61 9.70 -19.69
CA GLY A 137 -3.44 9.83 -20.57
C GLY A 137 -2.11 10.09 -19.85
N LYS A 138 -2.13 10.49 -18.57
CA LYS A 138 -0.94 10.68 -17.72
C LYS A 138 -0.75 9.54 -16.71
N TYR A 139 -1.83 8.96 -16.21
CA TYR A 139 -1.82 7.81 -15.30
C TYR A 139 -2.22 6.53 -16.05
N HIS A 140 -1.36 5.51 -16.00
CA HIS A 140 -1.51 4.23 -16.71
C HIS A 140 -1.62 3.09 -15.72
N ILE A 141 -2.75 2.38 -15.70
CA ILE A 141 -2.92 1.18 -14.88
C ILE A 141 -2.15 0.02 -15.49
N LEU A 142 -1.33 -0.64 -14.68
CA LEU A 142 -0.64 -1.89 -14.97
C LEU A 142 -1.30 -3.01 -14.15
N SER A 143 -1.72 -4.10 -14.80
CA SER A 143 -2.15 -5.32 -14.12
C SER A 143 -0.91 -6.13 -13.72
N SER A 144 -0.29 -5.76 -12.61
CA SER A 144 0.99 -6.32 -12.17
C SER A 144 1.13 -6.22 -10.66
N THR A 145 1.83 -7.16 -10.06
CA THR A 145 2.34 -7.06 -8.69
C THR A 145 3.57 -6.15 -8.63
N ALA A 146 4.22 -6.07 -7.45
CA ALA A 146 5.50 -5.38 -7.29
C ALA A 146 6.71 -6.22 -7.76
N ASP A 147 6.49 -7.41 -8.31
CA ASP A 147 7.54 -8.26 -8.90
C ASP A 147 8.13 -7.58 -10.13
N LYS A 148 9.47 -7.51 -10.20
CA LYS A 148 10.17 -6.80 -11.27
C LYS A 148 9.90 -7.38 -12.66
N ALA A 149 9.80 -8.70 -12.81
CA ALA A 149 9.59 -9.31 -14.10
C ALA A 149 8.16 -9.02 -14.62
N GLU A 150 7.17 -9.11 -13.73
CA GLU A 150 5.79 -8.74 -14.05
C GLU A 150 5.66 -7.24 -14.39
N LEU A 151 6.30 -6.37 -13.62
CA LEU A 151 6.33 -4.92 -13.87
C LEU A 151 6.93 -4.60 -15.23
N LEU A 152 8.09 -5.16 -15.56
CA LEU A 152 8.72 -4.93 -16.86
C LEU A 152 7.88 -5.45 -18.02
N ALA A 153 7.23 -6.60 -17.87
CA ALA A 153 6.32 -7.13 -18.88
C ALA A 153 5.10 -6.21 -19.09
N ALA A 154 4.49 -5.71 -18.01
CA ALA A 154 3.34 -4.80 -18.09
C ALA A 154 3.74 -3.42 -18.65
N LEU A 155 4.92 -2.90 -18.30
CA LEU A 155 5.47 -1.65 -18.85
C LEU A 155 5.75 -1.78 -20.35
N ALA A 156 6.29 -2.92 -20.81
CA ALA A 156 6.53 -3.16 -22.24
C ALA A 156 5.23 -3.10 -23.06
N GLN A 157 4.09 -3.57 -22.52
CA GLN A 157 2.77 -3.43 -23.15
C GLN A 157 2.32 -1.97 -23.27
N LYS A 158 2.87 -1.07 -22.47
CA LYS A 158 2.65 0.39 -22.55
C LYS A 158 3.73 1.12 -23.36
N GLY A 159 4.63 0.38 -24.03
CA GLY A 159 5.70 0.96 -24.85
C GLY A 159 6.91 1.44 -24.05
N VAL A 160 6.97 1.19 -22.73
CA VAL A 160 8.11 1.58 -21.88
C VAL A 160 9.20 0.51 -21.96
N LYS A 161 10.39 0.91 -22.39
CA LYS A 161 11.53 0.00 -22.53
C LYS A 161 12.33 -0.10 -21.23
N PRO A 162 12.81 -1.30 -20.88
CA PRO A 162 13.80 -1.46 -19.81
C PRO A 162 15.03 -0.60 -20.04
N SER A 163 15.62 -0.07 -18.96
CA SER A 163 16.87 0.67 -19.02
C SER A 163 17.82 0.16 -17.91
N PRO A 164 19.09 -0.04 -18.21
CA PRO A 164 20.09 -0.44 -17.21
C PRO A 164 20.26 0.62 -16.09
N ASN A 165 19.94 1.88 -16.40
CA ASN A 165 20.02 2.99 -15.47
C ASN A 165 18.72 3.24 -14.70
N GLY A 166 17.76 2.29 -14.73
CA GLY A 166 16.45 2.47 -14.14
C GLY A 166 15.46 3.20 -15.05
N ILE A 167 14.20 3.22 -14.63
CA ILE A 167 13.07 3.75 -15.42
C ILE A 167 12.43 4.95 -14.69
N PHE A 168 12.37 4.90 -13.37
CA PHE A 168 11.58 5.79 -12.55
C PHE A 168 12.41 6.82 -11.80
N ASP A 169 11.94 8.06 -11.79
CA ASP A 169 12.48 9.13 -10.97
C ASP A 169 11.94 9.02 -9.55
N THR A 170 10.68 8.59 -9.41
CA THR A 170 10.02 8.37 -8.12
C THR A 170 9.30 7.03 -8.11
N ILE A 171 9.44 6.26 -7.04
CA ILE A 171 8.59 5.10 -6.73
C ILE A 171 7.84 5.38 -5.44
N VAL A 172 6.52 5.16 -5.45
CA VAL A 172 5.62 5.41 -4.31
C VAL A 172 5.07 4.08 -3.80
N CYS A 173 5.17 3.85 -2.50
CA CYS A 173 4.59 2.70 -1.82
C CYS A 173 3.81 3.19 -0.59
N VAL A 174 2.47 3.11 -0.66
CA VAL A 174 1.59 3.53 0.45
C VAL A 174 0.74 2.34 0.89
N ARG A 175 1.08 1.74 2.03
CA ARG A 175 0.38 0.59 2.64
C ARG A 175 0.31 -0.63 1.72
N VAL A 176 1.39 -0.94 1.02
CA VAL A 176 1.48 -2.04 0.06
C VAL A 176 2.62 -3.01 0.38
N LEU A 177 3.76 -2.53 0.86
CA LEU A 177 4.93 -3.37 1.14
C LEU A 177 4.67 -4.39 2.27
N CYS A 178 3.63 -4.18 3.07
CA CYS A 178 3.17 -5.16 4.04
C CYS A 178 2.60 -6.44 3.38
N SER A 179 2.13 -6.36 2.13
CA SER A 179 1.46 -7.46 1.41
C SER A 179 2.33 -8.15 0.37
N VAL A 180 3.52 -7.62 0.04
CA VAL A 180 4.43 -8.28 -0.91
C VAL A 180 4.96 -9.60 -0.32
N PRO A 181 5.24 -10.64 -1.14
CA PRO A 181 5.71 -11.93 -0.63
C PRO A 181 7.04 -11.80 0.13
N ASP A 182 8.04 -11.20 -0.48
CA ASP A 182 9.37 -10.97 0.08
C ASP A 182 9.70 -9.48 0.04
N LEU A 183 9.70 -8.84 1.22
CA LEU A 183 9.97 -7.41 1.35
C LEU A 183 11.40 -7.03 0.97
N GLU A 184 12.38 -7.86 1.33
CA GLU A 184 13.79 -7.57 1.06
C GLU A 184 14.09 -7.65 -0.44
N GLN A 185 13.61 -8.72 -1.09
CA GLN A 185 13.75 -8.88 -2.53
C GLN A 185 13.01 -7.77 -3.29
N THR A 186 11.76 -7.48 -2.90
CA THR A 186 11.00 -6.38 -3.51
C THR A 186 11.73 -5.04 -3.39
N ALA A 187 12.29 -4.72 -2.22
CA ALA A 187 13.03 -3.48 -2.03
C ALA A 187 14.29 -3.38 -2.92
N LYS A 188 15.02 -4.49 -3.11
CA LYS A 188 16.16 -4.57 -4.04
C LYS A 188 15.73 -4.36 -5.49
N GLU A 189 14.63 -4.95 -5.87
CA GLU A 189 14.06 -4.82 -7.21
C GLU A 189 13.57 -3.39 -7.49
N LEU A 190 12.84 -2.77 -6.56
CA LEU A 190 12.43 -1.37 -6.67
C LEU A 190 13.64 -0.43 -6.75
N TYR A 191 14.69 -0.67 -5.93
CA TYR A 191 15.94 0.07 -6.05
C TYR A 191 16.53 -0.02 -7.46
N SER A 192 16.53 -1.22 -8.06
CA SER A 192 17.08 -1.43 -9.41
C SER A 192 16.28 -0.68 -10.49
N LEU A 193 14.97 -0.47 -10.28
CA LEU A 193 14.08 0.25 -11.20
C LEU A 193 14.19 1.78 -11.09
N LEU A 194 14.73 2.31 -9.98
CA LEU A 194 15.01 3.74 -9.84
C LEU A 194 16.17 4.18 -10.72
N ARG A 195 16.09 5.39 -11.26
CA ARG A 195 17.22 6.09 -11.86
C ARG A 195 18.26 6.50 -10.81
N PRO A 196 19.51 6.76 -11.15
CA PRO A 196 20.47 7.39 -10.26
C PRO A 196 19.90 8.71 -9.70
N GLY A 197 19.94 8.88 -8.38
CA GLY A 197 19.31 10.01 -7.69
C GLY A 197 17.79 9.91 -7.53
N GLY A 198 17.15 8.87 -8.07
CA GLY A 198 15.70 8.63 -7.90
C GLY A 198 15.31 8.25 -6.48
N GLU A 199 14.06 8.45 -6.13
CA GLU A 199 13.55 8.34 -4.76
C GLU A 199 12.49 7.24 -4.60
N LEU A 200 12.64 6.40 -3.58
CA LEU A 200 11.59 5.52 -3.08
C LEU A 200 10.89 6.21 -1.91
N MET A 201 9.62 6.57 -2.10
CA MET A 201 8.77 7.23 -1.11
C MET A 201 7.83 6.22 -0.47
N ILE A 202 7.81 6.16 0.85
CA ILE A 202 7.01 5.15 1.56
C ILE A 202 6.15 5.74 2.66
N VAL A 203 4.96 5.16 2.85
CA VAL A 203 4.13 5.26 4.06
C VAL A 203 3.64 3.85 4.38
N GLU A 204 4.33 3.16 5.29
CA GLU A 204 4.07 1.74 5.57
C GLU A 204 3.92 1.49 7.06
N HIS A 205 3.02 0.58 7.44
CA HIS A 205 3.01 0.10 8.83
C HIS A 205 4.10 -0.95 9.05
N PHE A 206 4.48 -1.12 10.31
CA PHE A 206 5.52 -2.06 10.69
C PHE A 206 5.25 -2.70 12.05
N ARG A 207 6.06 -3.69 12.41
CA ARG A 207 6.00 -4.34 13.71
C ARG A 207 6.24 -3.33 14.84
N ASN A 208 5.33 -3.29 15.83
CA ASN A 208 5.45 -2.38 16.96
C ASN A 208 6.80 -2.60 17.70
N PRO A 209 7.61 -1.54 17.86
CA PRO A 209 8.94 -1.62 18.48
C PRO A 209 8.85 -1.61 20.02
N TRP A 210 8.04 -2.50 20.61
CA TRP A 210 7.68 -2.56 22.02
C TRP A 210 8.86 -2.63 22.99
N THR A 211 10.02 -3.15 22.56
CA THR A 211 11.25 -3.23 23.37
C THR A 211 12.04 -1.91 23.43
N LYS A 212 11.61 -0.89 22.65
CA LYS A 212 12.27 0.42 22.57
C LYS A 212 11.29 1.51 22.99
N ASN A 213 10.69 2.17 22.01
CA ASN A 213 9.79 3.31 22.16
C ASN A 213 8.33 3.00 21.81
N GLY A 214 8.02 1.73 21.56
CA GLY A 214 6.69 1.28 21.23
C GLY A 214 5.85 0.87 22.44
N SER A 215 4.68 0.28 22.15
CA SER A 215 3.69 -0.13 23.15
C SER A 215 3.61 -1.65 23.27
N ILE A 216 3.78 -2.19 24.49
CA ILE A 216 3.56 -3.61 24.77
C ILE A 216 2.12 -3.99 24.39
N LEU A 217 1.14 -3.18 24.76
CA LEU A 217 -0.26 -3.44 24.41
C LEU A 217 -0.49 -3.37 22.89
N GLY A 218 0.13 -2.40 22.20
CA GLY A 218 0.10 -2.34 20.74
C GLY A 218 0.67 -3.60 20.09
N ARG A 219 1.76 -4.15 20.64
CA ARG A 219 2.35 -5.40 20.16
C ARG A 219 1.45 -6.62 20.41
N LEU A 220 0.84 -6.72 21.59
CA LEU A 220 -0.11 -7.79 21.91
C LEU A 220 -1.32 -7.74 20.98
N MET A 221 -1.84 -6.55 20.67
CA MET A 221 -2.94 -6.39 19.71
C MET A 221 -2.54 -6.79 18.28
N GLN A 222 -1.30 -6.49 17.84
CA GLN A 222 -0.81 -7.00 16.54
C GLN A 222 -0.82 -8.52 16.49
N LEU A 223 -0.34 -9.19 17.55
CA LEU A 223 -0.35 -10.65 17.63
C LEU A 223 -1.78 -11.22 17.63
N LEU A 224 -2.68 -10.59 18.37
CA LEU A 224 -4.09 -10.98 18.41
C LEU A 224 -4.73 -10.88 17.02
N TYR A 225 -4.57 -9.75 16.32
CA TYR A 225 -5.13 -9.58 14.97
C TYR A 225 -4.52 -10.55 13.97
N HIS A 226 -3.22 -10.84 14.09
CA HIS A 226 -2.57 -11.86 13.26
C HIS A 226 -3.21 -13.23 13.47
N LEU A 227 -3.44 -13.65 14.73
CA LEU A 227 -4.11 -14.93 15.07
C LEU A 227 -5.56 -14.98 14.60
N LEU A 228 -6.26 -13.83 14.58
CA LEU A 228 -7.64 -13.72 14.08
C LEU A 228 -7.73 -13.69 12.54
N GLY A 229 -6.62 -13.91 11.83
CA GLY A 229 -6.61 -14.05 10.37
C GLY A 229 -6.39 -12.75 9.59
N TRP A 230 -5.79 -11.73 10.20
CA TRP A 230 -5.48 -10.46 9.54
C TRP A 230 -4.87 -10.63 8.15
N GLN A 231 -3.82 -11.44 8.04
CA GLN A 231 -3.13 -11.67 6.78
C GLN A 231 -4.03 -12.29 5.70
N PHE A 232 -4.94 -13.18 6.13
CA PHE A 232 -5.88 -13.81 5.20
C PHE A 232 -6.93 -12.83 4.67
N PHE A 233 -7.58 -12.08 5.56
CA PHE A 233 -8.68 -11.20 5.19
C PHE A 233 -8.22 -9.89 4.53
N LEU A 234 -6.98 -9.46 4.78
CA LEU A 234 -6.43 -8.18 4.27
C LEU A 234 -5.35 -8.41 3.20
N ALA A 235 -5.65 -9.28 2.22
CA ALA A 235 -4.86 -9.48 1.00
C ALA A 235 -3.36 -9.72 1.23
N GLY A 236 -3.01 -10.52 2.25
CA GLY A 236 -1.62 -10.86 2.55
C GLY A 236 -0.90 -9.85 3.45
N CYS A 237 -1.57 -8.78 3.88
CA CYS A 237 -0.98 -7.77 4.76
C CYS A 237 -0.41 -8.40 6.04
N ASN A 238 0.88 -8.21 6.28
CA ASN A 238 1.59 -8.73 7.44
C ASN A 238 2.00 -7.58 8.38
N MET A 239 1.43 -7.58 9.60
CA MET A 239 1.72 -6.57 10.63
C MET A 239 3.08 -6.78 11.32
N ASP A 240 3.72 -7.94 11.13
CA ASP A 240 4.93 -8.36 11.87
C ASP A 240 6.23 -8.12 11.10
N ARG A 241 6.24 -7.20 10.15
CA ARG A 241 7.42 -6.87 9.36
C ARG A 241 8.22 -5.75 10.00
N ASP A 242 9.54 -5.92 10.05
CA ASP A 242 10.47 -4.86 10.44
C ASP A 242 10.83 -3.99 9.22
N THR A 243 9.79 -3.41 8.62
CA THR A 243 9.88 -2.66 7.37
C THR A 243 10.98 -1.59 7.38
N PRO A 244 11.14 -0.75 8.43
CA PRO A 244 12.17 0.29 8.43
C PRO A 244 13.59 -0.28 8.32
N ASN A 245 13.88 -1.36 9.03
CA ASN A 245 15.22 -1.95 9.04
C ASN A 245 15.51 -2.74 7.76
N VAL A 246 14.51 -3.45 7.22
CA VAL A 246 14.65 -4.17 5.94
C VAL A 246 14.94 -3.18 4.82
N LEU A 247 14.17 -2.09 4.70
CA LEU A 247 14.38 -1.09 3.64
C LEU A 247 15.74 -0.41 3.75
N ARG A 248 16.19 -0.05 4.95
CA ARG A 248 17.52 0.56 5.16
C ARG A 248 18.66 -0.33 4.67
N LYS A 249 18.51 -1.65 4.81
CA LYS A 249 19.56 -2.64 4.49
C LYS A 249 19.47 -3.22 3.09
N ALA A 250 18.31 -3.10 2.44
CA ALA A 250 18.03 -3.77 1.16
C ALA A 250 18.93 -3.30 0.02
N ALA A 251 19.41 -2.06 0.06
CA ALA A 251 20.23 -1.50 -1.01
C ALA A 251 21.22 -0.44 -0.50
N PRO A 252 22.26 -0.09 -1.30
CA PRO A 252 23.22 0.94 -0.92
C PRO A 252 22.68 2.34 -1.18
N TRP A 253 21.69 2.78 -0.39
CA TRP A 253 21.08 4.10 -0.50
C TRP A 253 22.10 5.23 -0.32
N GLU A 254 21.95 6.34 -1.06
CA GLU A 254 22.71 7.57 -0.86
C GLU A 254 22.20 8.30 0.40
N ALA A 255 20.89 8.37 0.54
CA ALA A 255 20.23 8.99 1.71
C ALA A 255 19.05 8.16 2.18
N VAL A 256 18.79 8.18 3.48
CA VAL A 256 17.65 7.51 4.12
C VAL A 256 17.03 8.46 5.14
N ASP A 257 15.93 9.11 4.76
CA ASP A 257 15.12 9.95 5.65
C ASP A 257 13.80 9.23 5.96
N LEU A 258 13.83 8.32 6.92
CA LEU A 258 12.68 7.55 7.39
C LEU A 258 12.37 7.91 8.84
N LYS A 259 11.13 8.32 9.11
CA LYS A 259 10.61 8.66 10.44
C LYS A 259 9.52 7.68 10.85
N THR A 260 9.60 7.21 12.09
CA THR A 260 8.55 6.37 12.70
C THR A 260 7.49 7.26 13.36
N ASN A 261 6.24 6.80 13.30
CA ASN A 261 5.07 7.52 13.77
C ASN A 261 4.11 6.54 14.45
N PHE A 262 3.35 7.01 15.41
CA PHE A 262 2.27 6.25 16.07
C PHE A 262 2.74 4.97 16.75
N GLU A 263 3.94 4.93 17.34
CA GLU A 263 4.52 3.75 18.00
C GLU A 263 3.68 3.24 19.19
N TRP A 264 2.80 4.07 19.71
CA TRP A 264 1.84 3.68 20.77
C TRP A 264 0.70 2.78 20.25
N SER A 265 0.42 2.79 18.95
CA SER A 265 -0.73 2.12 18.34
C SER A 265 -0.47 0.66 18.00
N ALA A 266 -1.52 -0.08 17.64
CA ALA A 266 -1.40 -1.41 17.06
C ALA A 266 -0.81 -1.37 15.63
N LEU A 267 -0.91 -0.24 14.92
CA LEU A 267 -0.34 -0.03 13.59
C LEU A 267 0.59 1.19 13.61
N PRO A 268 1.82 1.06 14.11
CA PRO A 268 2.83 2.10 13.93
C PRO A 268 3.22 2.21 12.45
N TYR A 269 3.58 3.43 12.03
CA TYR A 269 3.94 3.72 10.65
C TYR A 269 5.36 4.24 10.52
N VAL A 270 6.02 3.89 9.42
CA VAL A 270 7.22 4.55 8.92
C VAL A 270 6.85 5.32 7.67
N ALA A 271 7.29 6.57 7.60
CA ALA A 271 7.11 7.42 6.42
C ALA A 271 8.40 8.14 6.07
N GLY A 272 8.64 8.35 4.78
CA GLY A 272 9.81 9.09 4.32
C GLY A 272 10.33 8.63 2.97
N THR A 273 11.59 8.92 2.72
CA THR A 273 12.23 8.76 1.42
C THR A 273 13.57 8.03 1.55
N LEU A 274 13.86 7.17 0.58
CA LEU A 274 15.17 6.57 0.38
C LEU A 274 15.67 6.96 -1.02
N THR A 275 16.85 7.56 -1.12
CA THR A 275 17.41 8.06 -2.38
C THR A 275 18.46 7.11 -2.93
N LYS A 276 18.35 6.75 -4.21
CA LYS A 276 19.33 5.91 -4.89
C LYS A 276 20.62 6.68 -5.14
N LYS A 277 21.78 6.01 -5.03
CA LYS A 277 23.07 6.59 -5.41
C LYS A 277 23.07 7.11 -6.84
N ARG A 278 23.71 8.27 -7.01
CA ARG A 278 24.00 8.88 -8.32
C ARG A 278 25.03 8.12 -9.10
#